data_da7e0f85fd940eb41de3f96e09d1765d
#
_entry.id   da7e0f85fd940eb41de3f96e09d1765d
#
_cell.length_a   1.000
_cell.length_b   1.000
_cell.length_c   1.000
_cell.angle_alpha   90.00
_cell.angle_beta   90.00
_cell.angle_gamma   90.00
#
_symmetry.space_group_name_H-M   'P 1'
#
loop_
_entity.id
_entity.type
_entity.pdbx_description
1 polymer ?
#
loop_
_entity_poly.entity_id
_entity_poly.type
_entity_poly.pdbx_seq_one_letter_code
_entity_poly.pdbx_strand_id
1 'polypeptide(L)'
;MRLPLPSALGEPLQAAFRQLLPLRCLVCSERGHDTLDLCVACLADLPWAGRACLRCALPLPDEALPICGTCRDEPPPQTATHASLLYLPPIDQLLVRYKFHQDLAAGRLLAQLMLRNPPPWSCPPLVPVPLHPKRLRQRGYDQAAELCRLLRTPRWRGLYRRRHTAPQSERSAEQRRDNLFDAFDVRGAVPARLTIVDDVMTTGSTVLEVAETLRLVGAEDVRAWVCARVP
;
A
#
# COMPACT_ATOMS: atom_id res chain seq x y z
N MET A 1 12.23 -0.20 20.37
CA MET A 1 12.89 -1.03 19.35
C MET A 1 12.74 -2.50 19.77
N ARG A 2 11.76 -3.22 19.22
CA ARG A 2 11.58 -4.65 19.53
C ARG A 2 12.19 -5.45 18.39
N LEU A 3 13.21 -6.23 18.73
CA LEU A 3 13.86 -7.17 17.80
C LEU A 3 12.82 -8.24 17.39
N PRO A 4 12.75 -8.61 16.10
CA PRO A 4 12.01 -9.81 15.71
C PRO A 4 12.62 -11.00 16.42
N LEU A 5 11.77 -11.83 17.07
CA LEU A 5 12.23 -13.08 17.65
C LEU A 5 12.88 -13.93 16.55
N PRO A 6 14.09 -14.44 16.75
CA PRO A 6 14.72 -15.31 15.77
C PRO A 6 13.86 -16.56 15.57
N SER A 7 13.61 -16.90 14.32
CA SER A 7 12.87 -18.10 13.89
C SER A 7 13.50 -19.44 14.34
N ALA A 8 14.64 -19.38 15.01
CA ALA A 8 15.39 -20.51 15.54
C ALA A 8 15.02 -20.90 16.98
N LEU A 9 14.16 -20.14 17.67
CA LEU A 9 13.69 -20.50 19.01
C LEU A 9 12.52 -21.47 18.89
N GLY A 10 12.62 -22.66 19.55
CA GLY A 10 11.55 -23.63 19.55
C GLY A 10 10.22 -23.06 20.09
N GLU A 11 9.09 -23.60 19.64
CA GLU A 11 7.74 -23.15 20.01
C GLU A 11 7.52 -22.87 21.51
N PRO A 12 8.01 -23.71 22.48
CA PRO A 12 7.82 -23.44 23.89
C PRO A 12 8.52 -22.15 24.37
N LEU A 13 9.68 -21.83 23.82
CA LEU A 13 10.41 -20.61 24.18
C LEU A 13 9.72 -19.35 23.63
N GLN A 14 9.15 -19.43 22.43
CA GLN A 14 8.34 -18.37 21.85
C GLN A 14 7.05 -18.14 22.67
N ALA A 15 6.42 -19.21 23.17
CA ALA A 15 5.24 -19.10 24.03
C ALA A 15 5.58 -18.43 25.37
N ALA A 16 6.68 -18.82 26.03
CA ALA A 16 7.16 -18.17 27.25
C ALA A 16 7.48 -16.68 27.03
N PHE A 17 8.13 -16.33 25.92
CA PHE A 17 8.41 -14.92 25.56
C PHE A 17 7.13 -14.10 25.34
N ARG A 18 6.08 -14.70 24.74
CA ARG A 18 4.77 -14.06 24.56
C ARG A 18 4.03 -13.83 25.88
N GLN A 19 4.24 -14.69 26.88
CA GLN A 19 3.69 -14.49 28.23
C GLN A 19 4.40 -13.35 28.97
N LEU A 20 5.72 -13.26 28.86
CA LEU A 20 6.52 -12.22 29.51
C LEU A 20 6.41 -10.85 28.84
N LEU A 21 6.23 -10.82 27.50
CA LEU A 21 6.12 -9.61 26.69
C LEU A 21 4.89 -9.68 25.78
N PRO A 22 3.68 -9.59 26.34
CA PRO A 22 2.46 -9.69 25.55
C PRO A 22 2.39 -8.58 24.53
N LEU A 23 1.89 -8.92 23.33
CA LEU A 23 1.56 -7.92 22.31
C LEU A 23 0.55 -6.93 22.88
N ARG A 24 0.71 -5.68 22.54
CA ARG A 24 -0.21 -4.59 22.92
C ARG A 24 -0.90 -4.06 21.69
N CYS A 25 -2.20 -3.84 21.79
CA CYS A 25 -2.99 -3.23 20.75
C CYS A 25 -2.46 -1.81 20.47
N LEU A 26 -2.08 -1.53 19.22
CA LEU A 26 -1.57 -0.23 18.81
C LEU A 26 -2.64 0.86 18.76
N VAL A 27 -3.91 0.49 18.95
CA VAL A 27 -5.06 1.42 18.95
C VAL A 27 -5.48 1.77 20.36
N CYS A 28 -5.79 0.78 21.22
CA CYS A 28 -6.35 1.02 22.56
C CYS A 28 -5.43 0.59 23.72
N SER A 29 -4.23 0.07 23.44
CA SER A 29 -3.25 -0.42 24.42
C SER A 29 -3.64 -1.66 25.19
N GLU A 30 -4.82 -2.24 24.97
CA GLU A 30 -5.23 -3.54 25.51
C GLU A 30 -4.32 -4.67 25.02
N ARG A 31 -4.52 -5.89 25.57
CA ARG A 31 -3.76 -7.06 25.12
C ARG A 31 -4.03 -7.35 23.64
N GLY A 32 -2.97 -7.52 22.86
CA GLY A 32 -3.07 -7.95 21.46
C GLY A 32 -3.57 -9.37 21.32
N HIS A 33 -4.09 -9.71 20.16
CA HIS A 33 -4.68 -11.01 19.84
C HIS A 33 -3.80 -11.80 18.88
N ASP A 34 -3.58 -13.08 19.14
CA ASP A 34 -2.74 -13.98 18.36
C ASP A 34 -1.32 -13.42 18.13
N THR A 35 -1.02 -13.14 16.87
CA THR A 35 0.26 -12.57 16.39
C THR A 35 0.15 -11.10 16.02
N LEU A 36 -1.00 -10.46 16.30
CA LEU A 36 -1.28 -9.07 15.98
C LEU A 36 -1.04 -8.15 17.17
N ASP A 37 -0.44 -7.00 16.91
CA ASP A 37 -0.44 -5.85 17.82
C ASP A 37 -1.81 -5.13 17.73
N LEU A 38 -2.92 -5.92 17.82
CA LEU A 38 -4.30 -5.46 17.76
C LEU A 38 -5.19 -6.39 18.60
N CYS A 39 -6.08 -5.86 19.44
CA CYS A 39 -7.04 -6.67 20.21
C CYS A 39 -8.25 -7.09 19.34
N VAL A 40 -9.04 -8.05 19.82
CA VAL A 40 -10.21 -8.59 19.11
C VAL A 40 -11.23 -7.50 18.81
N ALA A 41 -11.54 -6.63 19.78
CA ALA A 41 -12.50 -5.54 19.59
C ALA A 41 -12.05 -4.57 18.49
N CYS A 42 -10.81 -4.05 18.59
CA CYS A 42 -10.28 -3.16 17.55
C CYS A 42 -10.17 -3.83 16.18
N LEU A 43 -9.93 -5.14 16.11
CA LEU A 43 -9.90 -5.87 14.84
C LEU A 43 -11.29 -5.96 14.20
N ALA A 44 -12.34 -6.16 15.02
CA ALA A 44 -13.73 -6.21 14.55
C ALA A 44 -14.21 -4.86 14.01
N ASP A 45 -13.74 -3.76 14.61
CA ASP A 45 -14.14 -2.39 14.27
C ASP A 45 -13.31 -1.78 13.12
N LEU A 46 -12.41 -2.55 12.49
CA LEU A 46 -11.59 -2.01 11.40
C LEU A 46 -12.46 -1.65 10.18
N PRO A 47 -12.16 -0.52 9.53
CA PRO A 47 -12.82 -0.10 8.30
C PRO A 47 -12.30 -0.91 7.10
N TRP A 48 -12.67 -2.19 7.03
CA TRP A 48 -12.32 -3.05 5.90
C TRP A 48 -12.92 -2.49 4.60
N ALA A 49 -12.13 -2.50 3.54
CA ALA A 49 -12.67 -2.18 2.23
C ALA A 49 -13.63 -3.30 1.79
N GLY A 50 -14.89 -2.92 1.59
CA GLY A 50 -15.94 -3.79 1.08
C GLY A 50 -16.07 -3.68 -0.44
N ARG A 51 -17.31 -3.60 -0.90
CA ARG A 51 -17.61 -3.40 -2.33
C ARG A 51 -17.02 -2.09 -2.84
N ALA A 52 -16.28 -2.15 -3.92
CA ALA A 52 -15.57 -1.01 -4.48
C ALA A 52 -15.44 -1.10 -6.00
N CYS A 53 -15.15 0.02 -6.64
CA CYS A 53 -14.83 0.07 -8.06
C CYS A 53 -13.64 -0.83 -8.41
N LEU A 54 -13.80 -1.74 -9.34
CA LEU A 54 -12.75 -2.67 -9.75
C LEU A 54 -11.50 -1.97 -10.30
N ARG A 55 -11.64 -0.74 -10.81
CA ARG A 55 -10.54 0.02 -11.45
C ARG A 55 -9.79 0.91 -10.47
N CYS A 56 -10.48 1.58 -9.54
CA CYS A 56 -9.87 2.60 -8.66
C CYS A 56 -10.11 2.35 -7.16
N ALA A 57 -10.75 1.24 -6.79
CA ALA A 57 -11.08 0.87 -5.42
C ALA A 57 -11.91 1.92 -4.64
N LEU A 58 -12.57 2.88 -5.33
CA LEU A 58 -13.52 3.79 -4.68
C LEU A 58 -14.70 2.97 -4.13
N PRO A 59 -15.07 3.12 -2.85
CA PRO A 59 -16.25 2.46 -2.29
C PRO A 59 -17.49 2.72 -3.12
N LEU A 60 -18.29 1.69 -3.36
CA LEU A 60 -19.53 1.78 -4.13
C LEU A 60 -20.71 1.24 -3.32
N PRO A 61 -21.92 1.81 -3.48
CA PRO A 61 -23.15 1.22 -2.96
C PRO A 61 -23.35 -0.22 -3.49
N ASP A 62 -24.08 -1.04 -2.73
CA ASP A 62 -24.28 -2.46 -3.08
C ASP A 62 -24.99 -2.67 -4.41
N GLU A 63 -25.89 -1.79 -4.80
CA GLU A 63 -26.64 -1.83 -6.05
C GLU A 63 -25.89 -1.22 -7.26
N ALA A 64 -24.73 -0.60 -7.02
CA ALA A 64 -23.98 0.07 -8.08
C ALA A 64 -23.35 -0.93 -9.06
N LEU A 65 -23.03 -0.44 -10.26
CA LEU A 65 -22.21 -1.17 -11.22
C LEU A 65 -20.79 -1.38 -10.61
N PRO A 66 -20.08 -2.44 -11.04
CA PRO A 66 -18.76 -2.77 -10.48
C PRO A 66 -17.66 -1.75 -10.84
N ILE A 67 -17.96 -0.78 -11.70
CA ILE A 67 -17.05 0.28 -12.13
C ILE A 67 -17.76 1.63 -11.92
N CYS A 68 -17.10 2.57 -11.24
CA CYS A 68 -17.65 3.91 -11.01
C CYS A 68 -17.75 4.72 -12.32
N GLY A 69 -18.55 5.78 -12.31
CA GLY A 69 -18.78 6.65 -13.48
C GLY A 69 -17.47 7.15 -14.10
N THR A 70 -16.59 7.74 -13.28
CA THR A 70 -15.29 8.25 -13.76
C THR A 70 -14.45 7.19 -14.48
N CYS A 71 -14.33 5.99 -13.90
CA CYS A 71 -13.53 4.90 -14.51
C CYS A 71 -14.21 4.25 -15.72
N ARG A 72 -15.52 4.45 -15.89
CA ARG A 72 -16.24 4.02 -17.09
C ARG A 72 -16.03 5.00 -18.23
N ASP A 73 -16.07 6.29 -17.93
CA ASP A 73 -15.93 7.35 -18.91
C ASP A 73 -14.45 7.54 -19.31
N GLU A 74 -13.52 7.47 -18.35
CA GLU A 74 -12.07 7.53 -18.56
C GLU A 74 -11.40 6.29 -17.89
N PRO A 75 -11.27 5.16 -18.59
CA PRO A 75 -10.65 3.97 -18.04
C PRO A 75 -9.17 4.20 -17.67
N PRO A 76 -8.76 3.97 -16.40
CA PRO A 76 -7.36 4.11 -16.02
C PRO A 76 -6.50 2.98 -16.61
N PRO A 77 -5.17 3.19 -16.74
CA PRO A 77 -4.25 2.24 -17.37
C PRO A 77 -4.10 0.93 -16.57
N GLN A 78 -4.30 0.94 -15.25
CA GLN A 78 -4.33 -0.29 -14.47
C GLN A 78 -5.63 -1.07 -14.71
N THR A 79 -5.51 -2.40 -14.80
CA THR A 79 -6.63 -3.29 -15.09
C THR A 79 -7.53 -3.52 -13.88
N ALA A 80 -6.98 -3.47 -12.66
CA ALA A 80 -7.72 -3.60 -11.41
C ALA A 80 -6.98 -2.94 -10.26
N THR A 81 -7.73 -2.47 -9.26
CA THR A 81 -7.20 -1.96 -8.00
C THR A 81 -7.95 -2.60 -6.83
N HIS A 82 -7.21 -3.07 -5.83
CA HIS A 82 -7.73 -3.54 -4.55
C HIS A 82 -7.19 -2.67 -3.41
N ALA A 83 -8.07 -2.25 -2.51
CA ALA A 83 -7.70 -1.69 -1.23
C ALA A 83 -8.06 -2.69 -0.13
N SER A 84 -7.16 -2.92 0.81
CA SER A 84 -7.47 -3.81 1.94
C SER A 84 -8.36 -3.12 2.97
N LEU A 85 -8.20 -1.81 3.15
CA LEU A 85 -8.85 -1.00 4.18
C LEU A 85 -9.33 0.33 3.59
N LEU A 86 -10.20 1.02 4.33
CA LEU A 86 -10.52 2.43 4.08
C LEU A 86 -9.60 3.32 4.93
N TYR A 87 -9.27 4.50 4.42
CA TYR A 87 -8.49 5.51 5.14
C TYR A 87 -9.39 6.27 6.12
N LEU A 88 -9.82 5.57 7.15
CA LEU A 88 -10.67 6.04 8.25
C LEU A 88 -10.04 5.64 9.58
N PRO A 89 -10.44 6.23 10.73
CA PRO A 89 -9.98 5.77 12.04
C PRO A 89 -10.25 4.26 12.26
N PRO A 90 -9.30 3.52 12.85
CA PRO A 90 -7.97 3.93 13.34
C PRO A 90 -6.85 3.80 12.30
N ILE A 91 -7.15 3.43 11.05
CA ILE A 91 -6.17 3.14 9.99
C ILE A 91 -5.39 4.40 9.56
N ASP A 92 -6.06 5.54 9.50
CA ASP A 92 -5.43 6.85 9.22
C ASP A 92 -4.32 7.17 10.23
N GLN A 93 -4.59 6.96 11.54
CA GLN A 93 -3.63 7.19 12.61
C GLN A 93 -2.45 6.22 12.55
N LEU A 94 -2.69 4.94 12.29
CA LEU A 94 -1.63 3.95 12.11
C LEU A 94 -0.74 4.28 10.90
N LEU A 95 -1.33 4.74 9.80
CA LEU A 95 -0.60 5.18 8.61
C LEU A 95 0.21 6.45 8.86
N VAL A 96 -0.30 7.41 9.64
CA VAL A 96 0.44 8.60 10.06
C VAL A 96 1.63 8.21 10.93
N ARG A 97 1.46 7.34 11.92
CA ARG A 97 2.55 6.80 12.75
C ARG A 97 3.61 6.12 11.90
N TYR A 98 3.18 5.27 10.98
CA TYR A 98 4.06 4.57 10.04
C TYR A 98 4.82 5.56 9.15
N LYS A 99 4.16 6.58 8.58
CA LYS A 99 4.78 7.53 7.65
C LYS A 99 5.72 8.56 8.29
N PHE A 100 5.38 9.04 9.48
CA PHE A 100 6.00 10.24 10.04
C PHE A 100 6.71 10.01 11.39
N HIS A 101 6.37 8.92 12.09
CA HIS A 101 6.95 8.62 13.41
C HIS A 101 7.84 7.37 13.39
N GLN A 102 8.20 6.86 12.22
CA GLN A 102 9.06 5.68 12.04
C GLN A 102 8.57 4.45 12.84
N ASP A 103 7.26 4.33 13.03
CA ASP A 103 6.65 3.23 13.76
C ASP A 103 6.56 1.98 12.87
N LEU A 104 7.62 1.19 12.89
CA LEU A 104 7.69 -0.07 12.13
C LEU A 104 6.72 -1.13 12.65
N ALA A 105 6.27 -1.02 13.92
CA ALA A 105 5.24 -1.92 14.46
C ALA A 105 3.88 -1.64 13.79
N ALA A 106 3.53 -0.37 13.58
CA ALA A 106 2.37 0.01 12.79
C ALA A 106 2.48 -0.50 11.34
N GLY A 107 3.65 -0.36 10.70
CA GLY A 107 3.88 -0.90 9.35
C GLY A 107 3.72 -2.43 9.27
N ARG A 108 4.22 -3.16 10.28
CA ARG A 108 4.02 -4.63 10.38
C ARG A 108 2.55 -4.98 10.54
N LEU A 109 1.83 -4.29 11.42
CA LEU A 109 0.39 -4.50 11.60
C LEU A 109 -0.37 -4.24 10.30
N LEU A 110 -0.12 -3.12 9.61
CA LEU A 110 -0.75 -2.77 8.34
C LEU A 110 -0.52 -3.86 7.27
N ALA A 111 0.70 -4.37 7.14
CA ALA A 111 0.99 -5.48 6.22
C ALA A 111 0.25 -6.78 6.61
N GLN A 112 0.13 -7.09 7.90
CA GLN A 112 -0.65 -8.23 8.37
C GLN A 112 -2.15 -8.06 8.08
N LEU A 113 -2.68 -6.85 8.17
CA LEU A 113 -4.07 -6.53 7.81
C LEU A 113 -4.29 -6.64 6.30
N MET A 114 -3.34 -6.18 5.49
CA MET A 114 -3.37 -6.39 4.04
C MET A 114 -3.46 -7.88 3.68
N LEU A 115 -2.69 -8.74 4.35
CA LEU A 115 -2.74 -10.19 4.14
C LEU A 115 -4.05 -10.84 4.61
N ARG A 116 -4.84 -10.19 5.47
CA ARG A 116 -6.17 -10.66 5.89
C ARG A 116 -7.28 -10.29 4.91
N ASN A 117 -7.07 -9.25 4.12
CA ASN A 117 -7.96 -8.85 3.03
C ASN A 117 -7.12 -8.66 1.75
N PRO A 118 -6.60 -9.75 1.17
CA PRO A 118 -5.79 -9.70 -0.05
C PRO A 118 -6.67 -9.46 -1.28
N PRO A 119 -6.08 -9.03 -2.40
CA PRO A 119 -6.81 -8.92 -3.65
C PRO A 119 -7.35 -10.30 -4.09
N PRO A 120 -8.52 -10.34 -4.78
CA PRO A 120 -9.15 -11.57 -5.23
C PRO A 120 -8.46 -12.24 -6.43
N TRP A 121 -7.30 -11.75 -6.83
CA TRP A 121 -6.49 -12.29 -7.92
C TRP A 121 -5.12 -12.74 -7.43
N SER A 122 -4.47 -13.62 -8.21
CA SER A 122 -3.07 -13.96 -8.02
C SER A 122 -2.21 -12.69 -8.14
N CYS A 123 -1.36 -12.43 -7.14
CA CYS A 123 -0.43 -11.30 -7.16
C CYS A 123 0.84 -11.68 -7.93
N PRO A 124 1.04 -11.22 -9.18
CA PRO A 124 2.33 -11.28 -9.86
C PRO A 124 3.36 -10.43 -9.09
N PRO A 125 4.63 -10.34 -9.53
CA PRO A 125 5.65 -9.59 -8.82
C PRO A 125 5.18 -8.21 -8.37
N LEU A 126 5.42 -7.88 -7.08
CA LEU A 126 5.03 -6.61 -6.50
C LEU A 126 6.00 -5.51 -6.92
N VAL A 127 5.45 -4.34 -7.23
CA VAL A 127 6.20 -3.13 -7.56
C VAL A 127 5.86 -2.07 -6.51
N PRO A 128 6.74 -1.84 -5.53
CA PRO A 128 6.51 -0.73 -4.60
C PRO A 128 6.58 0.61 -5.34
N VAL A 129 5.65 1.51 -5.04
CA VAL A 129 5.72 2.90 -5.51
C VAL A 129 6.95 3.57 -4.87
N PRO A 130 7.98 3.96 -5.65
CA PRO A 130 9.21 4.46 -5.08
C PRO A 130 9.02 5.85 -4.47
N LEU A 131 9.57 6.03 -3.27
CA LEU A 131 9.56 7.30 -2.58
C LEU A 131 10.56 8.26 -3.22
N HIS A 132 10.21 9.56 -3.23
CA HIS A 132 11.15 10.58 -3.66
C HIS A 132 12.40 10.60 -2.74
N PRO A 133 13.66 10.72 -3.26
CA PRO A 133 14.88 10.66 -2.47
C PRO A 133 14.93 11.65 -1.28
N LYS A 134 14.32 12.83 -1.42
CA LYS A 134 14.19 13.81 -0.32
C LYS A 134 13.30 13.27 0.81
N ARG A 135 12.17 12.67 0.46
CA ARG A 135 11.26 12.05 1.44
C ARG A 135 11.87 10.80 2.06
N LEU A 136 12.60 9.99 1.27
CA LEU A 136 13.32 8.82 1.79
C LEU A 136 14.35 9.24 2.85
N ARG A 137 15.11 10.32 2.61
CA ARG A 137 16.06 10.86 3.60
C ARG A 137 15.37 11.39 4.87
N GLN A 138 14.21 12.00 4.75
CA GLN A 138 13.42 12.51 5.88
C GLN A 138 12.78 11.38 6.70
N ARG A 139 12.29 10.33 6.05
CA ARG A 139 11.57 9.22 6.68
C ARG A 139 12.46 8.08 7.13
N GLY A 140 13.66 7.96 6.55
CA GLY A 140 14.62 6.89 6.83
C GLY A 140 14.33 5.57 6.12
N TYR A 141 13.15 5.38 5.54
CA TYR A 141 12.76 4.17 4.79
C TYR A 141 11.64 4.46 3.78
N ASP A 142 11.48 3.54 2.82
CA ASP A 142 10.40 3.56 1.83
C ASP A 142 9.24 2.69 2.31
N GLN A 143 8.08 3.30 2.54
CA GLN A 143 6.90 2.65 3.11
C GLN A 143 6.36 1.54 2.21
N ALA A 144 6.21 1.80 0.92
CA ALA A 144 5.69 0.81 -0.02
C ALA A 144 6.67 -0.37 -0.19
N ALA A 145 7.97 -0.09 -0.23
CA ALA A 145 8.99 -1.12 -0.29
C ALA A 145 9.02 -1.99 0.97
N GLU A 146 8.82 -1.41 2.16
CA GLU A 146 8.75 -2.14 3.42
C GLU A 146 7.46 -2.99 3.50
N LEU A 147 6.29 -2.46 3.09
CA LEU A 147 5.07 -3.26 2.97
C LEU A 147 5.28 -4.45 2.04
N CYS A 148 5.83 -4.24 0.83
CA CYS A 148 6.15 -5.34 -0.09
C CYS A 148 7.07 -6.39 0.54
N ARG A 149 8.03 -5.99 1.37
CA ARG A 149 8.92 -6.92 2.08
C ARG A 149 8.15 -7.80 3.05
N LEU A 150 7.19 -7.23 3.76
CA LEU A 150 6.37 -7.90 4.76
C LEU A 150 5.29 -8.80 4.14
N LEU A 151 4.81 -8.47 2.94
CA LEU A 151 3.84 -9.28 2.18
C LEU A 151 4.44 -10.59 1.64
N ARG A 152 5.78 -10.77 1.69
CA ARG A 152 6.51 -11.99 1.30
C ARG A 152 6.25 -12.49 -0.13
N THR A 153 5.77 -11.62 -1.00
CA THR A 153 5.56 -11.89 -2.42
C THR A 153 6.80 -11.46 -3.21
N PRO A 154 7.16 -12.14 -4.32
CA PRO A 154 8.26 -11.71 -5.17
C PRO A 154 8.13 -10.25 -5.57
N ARG A 155 9.26 -9.52 -5.60
CA ARG A 155 9.30 -8.08 -5.91
C ARG A 155 10.15 -7.83 -7.14
N TRP A 156 9.64 -6.96 -8.00
CA TRP A 156 10.43 -6.38 -9.07
C TRP A 156 10.89 -4.97 -8.66
N ARG A 157 12.16 -4.66 -8.90
CA ARG A 157 12.80 -3.43 -8.42
C ARG A 157 13.26 -2.50 -9.55
N GLY A 158 12.66 -2.62 -10.73
CA GLY A 158 13.03 -1.84 -11.90
C GLY A 158 12.39 -0.45 -11.97
N LEU A 159 11.45 -0.10 -11.08
CA LEU A 159 10.79 1.21 -11.06
C LEU A 159 11.56 2.20 -10.18
N TYR A 160 11.81 3.41 -10.70
CA TYR A 160 12.51 4.47 -10.00
C TYR A 160 11.74 5.78 -10.11
N ARG A 161 11.85 6.63 -9.09
CA ARG A 161 11.35 7.99 -9.16
C ARG A 161 12.45 8.90 -9.68
N ARG A 162 12.20 9.63 -10.77
CA ARG A 162 13.09 10.66 -11.28
C ARG A 162 13.21 11.81 -10.27
N ARG A 163 14.25 12.62 -10.35
CA ARG A 163 14.44 13.78 -9.48
C ARG A 163 13.32 14.80 -9.68
N HIS A 164 12.89 15.42 -8.60
CA HIS A 164 11.92 16.49 -8.58
C HIS A 164 12.23 17.57 -9.60
N THR A 165 11.31 17.85 -10.51
CA THR A 165 11.03 19.21 -10.92
C THR A 165 10.18 19.83 -9.81
N ALA A 166 10.62 20.96 -9.25
CA ALA A 166 9.89 21.69 -8.23
C ALA A 166 8.45 21.99 -8.68
N PRO A 167 7.44 22.00 -7.77
CA PRO A 167 6.13 22.47 -8.14
C PRO A 167 6.26 23.95 -8.49
N GLN A 168 6.28 24.26 -9.76
CA GLN A 168 6.05 25.62 -10.21
C GLN A 168 4.57 25.90 -10.07
N SER A 169 4.23 26.81 -9.17
CA SER A 169 2.88 27.17 -8.74
C SER A 169 2.02 27.88 -9.81
N GLU A 170 2.45 27.92 -11.08
CA GLU A 170 1.81 28.73 -12.14
C GLU A 170 1.62 28.00 -13.48
N ARG A 171 1.39 26.67 -13.47
CA ARG A 171 1.21 25.95 -14.74
C ARG A 171 -0.25 25.55 -14.98
N SER A 172 -0.71 25.70 -16.24
CA SER A 172 -2.05 25.31 -16.71
C SER A 172 -2.34 23.80 -16.51
N ALA A 173 -3.62 23.41 -16.55
CA ALA A 173 -4.06 22.02 -16.41
C ALA A 173 -3.44 21.08 -17.47
N GLU A 174 -3.19 21.58 -18.70
CA GLU A 174 -2.51 20.85 -19.78
C GLU A 174 -1.04 20.60 -19.47
N GLN A 175 -0.31 21.62 -18.98
CA GLN A 175 1.09 21.48 -18.57
C GLN A 175 1.27 20.59 -17.32
N ARG A 176 0.22 20.35 -16.55
CA ARG A 176 0.22 19.35 -15.46
C ARG A 176 0.14 17.94 -16.00
N ARG A 177 -0.58 17.69 -17.09
CA ARG A 177 -0.62 16.36 -17.74
C ARG A 177 0.75 16.01 -18.31
N ASP A 178 1.40 16.92 -19.03
CA ASP A 178 2.73 16.69 -19.61
C ASP A 178 3.84 16.51 -18.57
N ASN A 179 3.70 17.10 -17.37
CA ASN A 179 4.66 16.92 -16.26
C ASN A 179 4.38 15.69 -15.37
N LEU A 180 3.21 15.06 -15.46
CA LEU A 180 2.90 13.82 -14.76
C LEU A 180 3.65 12.62 -15.38
N PHE A 181 3.91 12.62 -16.68
CA PHE A 181 4.61 11.55 -17.40
C PHE A 181 6.10 11.42 -17.09
N ASP A 182 6.69 12.27 -16.24
CA ASP A 182 8.14 12.35 -16.04
C ASP A 182 8.60 12.04 -14.61
N ALA A 183 7.71 11.63 -13.70
CA ALA A 183 8.12 11.39 -12.31
C ALA A 183 8.72 10.00 -12.08
N PHE A 184 8.43 9.03 -12.94
CA PHE A 184 8.93 7.66 -12.82
C PHE A 184 9.75 7.24 -14.04
N ASP A 185 10.68 6.32 -13.82
CA ASP A 185 11.54 5.73 -14.84
C ASP A 185 11.70 4.23 -14.59
N VAL A 186 12.04 3.47 -15.62
CA VAL A 186 12.15 2.01 -15.58
C VAL A 186 13.54 1.56 -16.02
N ARG A 187 14.11 0.60 -15.32
CA ARG A 187 15.38 -0.05 -15.66
C ARG A 187 15.22 -1.56 -15.69
N GLY A 188 15.82 -2.17 -16.70
CA GLY A 188 15.79 -3.62 -16.91
C GLY A 188 14.52 -4.11 -17.58
N ALA A 189 14.43 -5.43 -17.79
CA ALA A 189 13.27 -6.05 -18.39
C ALA A 189 12.04 -5.93 -17.48
N VAL A 190 10.91 -5.52 -18.06
CA VAL A 190 9.64 -5.37 -17.36
C VAL A 190 8.86 -6.69 -17.43
N PRO A 191 8.39 -7.25 -16.31
CA PRO A 191 7.49 -8.39 -16.34
C PRO A 191 6.18 -8.04 -17.04
N ALA A 192 5.64 -8.97 -17.83
CA ALA A 192 4.36 -8.77 -18.53
C ALA A 192 3.20 -8.47 -17.57
N ARG A 193 3.24 -9.02 -16.35
CA ARG A 193 2.22 -8.80 -15.31
C ARG A 193 2.87 -8.31 -14.02
N LEU A 194 2.30 -7.28 -13.40
CA LEU A 194 2.81 -6.59 -12.21
C LEU A 194 1.67 -6.15 -11.30
N THR A 195 1.95 -6.10 -9.99
CA THR A 195 1.05 -5.48 -9.01
C THR A 195 1.77 -4.31 -8.32
N ILE A 196 1.32 -3.10 -8.57
CA ILE A 196 1.76 -1.89 -7.88
C ILE A 196 1.32 -1.97 -6.42
N VAL A 197 2.21 -1.64 -5.48
CA VAL A 197 1.87 -1.55 -4.05
C VAL A 197 2.12 -0.14 -3.57
N ASP A 198 1.12 0.43 -2.88
CA ASP A 198 1.22 1.72 -2.20
C ASP A 198 0.56 1.66 -0.82
N ASP A 199 0.85 2.63 0.03
CA ASP A 199 0.29 2.71 1.37
C ASP A 199 -1.11 3.36 1.39
N VAL A 200 -1.33 4.47 0.67
CA VAL A 200 -2.62 5.18 0.60
C VAL A 200 -2.91 5.66 -0.81
N MET A 201 -4.09 5.30 -1.28
CA MET A 201 -4.63 5.84 -2.52
C MET A 201 -5.69 6.92 -2.22
N THR A 202 -5.38 8.16 -2.56
CA THR A 202 -6.30 9.31 -2.49
C THR A 202 -7.03 9.48 -3.82
N THR A 203 -6.56 10.32 -4.71
CA THR A 203 -7.09 10.48 -6.07
C THR A 203 -6.71 9.33 -7.02
N GLY A 204 -5.68 8.57 -6.66
CA GLY A 204 -5.12 7.52 -7.51
C GLY A 204 -4.09 8.00 -8.53
N SER A 205 -3.78 9.30 -8.58
CA SER A 205 -2.85 9.87 -9.56
C SER A 205 -1.48 9.20 -9.58
N THR A 206 -0.93 8.83 -8.42
CA THR A 206 0.35 8.11 -8.34
C THR A 206 0.28 6.71 -8.95
N VAL A 207 -0.79 5.96 -8.66
CA VAL A 207 -1.00 4.61 -9.22
C VAL A 207 -1.20 4.70 -10.73
N LEU A 208 -1.98 5.68 -11.18
CA LEU A 208 -2.22 5.96 -12.60
C LEU A 208 -0.90 6.22 -13.33
N GLU A 209 -0.08 7.14 -12.85
CA GLU A 209 1.21 7.52 -13.43
C GLU A 209 2.19 6.32 -13.48
N VAL A 210 2.29 5.56 -12.40
CA VAL A 210 3.12 4.33 -12.37
C VAL A 210 2.59 3.30 -13.36
N ALA A 211 1.28 3.10 -13.45
CA ALA A 211 0.68 2.15 -14.37
C ALA A 211 0.91 2.54 -15.84
N GLU A 212 0.77 3.82 -16.17
CA GLU A 212 1.11 4.35 -17.51
C GLU A 212 2.57 4.12 -17.85
N THR A 213 3.49 4.48 -16.94
CA THR A 213 4.93 4.27 -17.12
C THR A 213 5.24 2.80 -17.41
N LEU A 214 4.66 1.86 -16.64
CA LEU A 214 4.87 0.42 -16.82
C LEU A 214 4.27 -0.08 -18.14
N ARG A 215 3.10 0.41 -18.53
CA ARG A 215 2.44 0.04 -19.80
C ARG A 215 3.24 0.51 -21.02
N LEU A 216 3.76 1.73 -20.98
CA LEU A 216 4.59 2.29 -22.07
C LEU A 216 5.86 1.47 -22.32
N VAL A 217 6.40 0.83 -21.30
CA VAL A 217 7.62 0.00 -21.42
C VAL A 217 7.31 -1.51 -21.60
N GLY A 218 6.05 -1.87 -21.91
CA GLY A 218 5.66 -3.20 -22.36
C GLY A 218 4.98 -4.09 -21.31
N ALA A 219 4.58 -3.59 -20.13
CA ALA A 219 3.73 -4.37 -19.23
C ALA A 219 2.33 -4.58 -19.84
N GLU A 220 1.83 -5.81 -19.83
CA GLU A 220 0.54 -6.19 -20.42
C GLU A 220 -0.63 -6.11 -19.42
N ASP A 221 -0.39 -6.45 -18.15
CA ASP A 221 -1.40 -6.43 -17.07
C ASP A 221 -0.79 -5.77 -15.83
N VAL A 222 -1.22 -4.55 -15.57
CA VAL A 222 -0.80 -3.78 -14.39
C VAL A 222 -1.97 -3.64 -13.44
N ARG A 223 -1.82 -4.14 -12.22
CA ARG A 223 -2.80 -4.06 -11.14
C ARG A 223 -2.26 -3.25 -9.98
N ALA A 224 -3.11 -2.86 -9.05
CA ALA A 224 -2.70 -2.16 -7.85
C ALA A 224 -3.29 -2.80 -6.58
N TRP A 225 -2.47 -2.88 -5.54
CA TRP A 225 -2.87 -3.29 -4.20
C TRP A 225 -2.41 -2.23 -3.21
N VAL A 226 -3.36 -1.51 -2.64
CA VAL A 226 -3.08 -0.44 -1.68
C VAL A 226 -3.53 -0.83 -0.27
N CYS A 227 -2.79 -0.36 0.74
CA CYS A 227 -3.16 -0.63 2.12
C CYS A 227 -4.50 0.03 2.45
N ALA A 228 -4.66 1.31 2.11
CA ALA A 228 -5.91 2.03 2.38
C ALA A 228 -6.35 2.93 1.22
N ARG A 229 -7.66 3.06 1.04
CA ARG A 229 -8.32 3.95 0.07
C ARG A 229 -9.08 5.05 0.81
N VAL A 230 -8.86 6.29 0.43
CA VAL A 230 -9.71 7.41 0.87
C VAL A 230 -11.06 7.28 0.17
N PRO A 231 -12.18 7.24 0.92
CA PRO A 231 -13.53 7.13 0.37
C PRO A 231 -13.90 8.25 -0.60
#